data_1a02ec6cc357e601d1cf1891e5809454
#
_entry.id   1a02ec6cc357e601d1cf1891e5809454
#
_cell.length_a   1.000
_cell.length_b   1.000
_cell.length_c   1.000
_cell.angle_alpha   90.00
_cell.angle_beta   90.00
_cell.angle_gamma   90.00
#
_symmetry.space_group_name_H-M   'P 1'
#
loop_
_entity.id
_entity.type
_entity.pdbx_description
1 polymer ?
#
loop_
_entity_poly.entity_id
_entity_poly.type
_entity_poly.pdbx_seq_one_letter_code
_entity_poly.pdbx_strand_id
1 'polypeptide(L)'
;FPEKNEIFSYLDAWLNSETYFTSCGINHKIGILLYGEPGTGKTTFAKVLATKYDLTLVKFTLNDLSKLISKNEFWKKLEDSVVVLEDIDVLVSKRDNSVTSADKENFQALLQLLDGINSCKKTIFLATRNYIDRLDPALIRDGRFDIKIEMKNFDHDEAVKMCNKFEADSEVILRDEQFPINPAYLQNKIITLQMKEINEKLKQKAKRIGSNKYGGNN
;
A
#
# COMPACT_ATOMS: atom_id res chain seq x y z
N PHE A 1 7.09 9.49 4.59
CA PHE A 1 8.48 9.03 4.72
C PHE A 1 9.42 9.98 3.95
N PRO A 2 10.66 10.20 4.45
CA PRO A 2 11.55 11.26 3.95
C PRO A 2 11.88 11.14 2.46
N GLU A 3 12.10 9.93 1.96
CA GLU A 3 12.53 9.66 0.58
C GLU A 3 11.38 9.69 -0.45
N LYS A 4 10.19 10.12 -0.05
CA LYS A 4 8.99 10.09 -0.91
C LYS A 4 9.22 10.77 -2.28
N ASN A 5 9.79 11.96 -2.29
CA ASN A 5 9.98 12.73 -3.53
C ASN A 5 11.01 12.06 -4.45
N GLU A 6 12.07 11.51 -3.89
CA GLU A 6 13.09 10.79 -4.65
C GLU A 6 12.52 9.53 -5.30
N ILE A 7 11.73 8.76 -4.55
CA ILE A 7 11.07 7.56 -5.06
C ILE A 7 10.10 7.88 -6.18
N PHE A 8 9.27 8.93 -6.03
CA PHE A 8 8.37 9.33 -7.10
C PHE A 8 9.12 9.85 -8.32
N SER A 9 10.20 10.64 -8.15
CA SER A 9 11.03 11.08 -9.27
C SER A 9 11.68 9.90 -9.99
N TYR A 10 12.15 8.90 -9.26
CA TYR A 10 12.68 7.67 -9.84
C TYR A 10 11.62 6.90 -10.63
N LEU A 11 10.41 6.73 -10.06
CA LEU A 11 9.31 6.04 -10.73
C LEU A 11 8.81 6.81 -11.96
N ASP A 12 8.77 8.14 -11.91
CA ASP A 12 8.43 8.99 -13.05
C ASP A 12 9.43 8.77 -14.21
N ALA A 13 10.73 8.73 -13.93
CA ALA A 13 11.77 8.42 -14.91
C ALA A 13 11.67 7.00 -15.45
N TRP A 14 11.47 6.02 -14.56
CA TRP A 14 11.33 4.62 -14.92
C TRP A 14 10.12 4.38 -15.83
N LEU A 15 8.96 4.94 -15.51
CA LEU A 15 7.75 4.80 -16.33
C LEU A 15 7.92 5.34 -17.75
N ASN A 16 8.72 6.39 -17.92
CA ASN A 16 8.99 7.00 -19.22
C ASN A 16 10.11 6.28 -20.01
N SER A 17 10.75 5.27 -19.46
CA SER A 17 11.90 4.58 -20.06
C SER A 17 11.55 3.23 -20.72
N GLU A 18 10.29 2.95 -21.00
CA GLU A 18 9.83 1.69 -21.63
C GLU A 18 10.60 1.34 -22.90
N THR A 19 10.78 2.31 -23.80
CA THR A 19 11.51 2.11 -25.06
C THR A 19 12.96 1.68 -24.83
N TYR A 20 13.62 2.24 -23.79
CA TYR A 20 14.96 1.87 -23.41
C TYR A 20 15.02 0.42 -22.94
N PHE A 21 14.14 0.01 -22.01
CA PHE A 21 14.07 -1.38 -21.52
C PHE A 21 13.83 -2.37 -22.65
N THR A 22 12.90 -2.06 -23.54
CA THR A 22 12.59 -2.89 -24.71
C THR A 22 13.81 -3.01 -25.66
N SER A 23 14.53 -1.92 -25.91
CA SER A 23 15.71 -1.94 -26.78
C SER A 23 16.87 -2.75 -26.20
N CYS A 24 16.96 -2.84 -24.88
CA CYS A 24 17.95 -3.66 -24.16
C CYS A 24 17.51 -5.13 -23.99
N GLY A 25 16.30 -5.50 -24.40
CA GLY A 25 15.76 -6.83 -24.17
C GLY A 25 15.49 -7.12 -22.69
N ILE A 26 15.28 -6.08 -21.86
CA ILE A 26 15.03 -6.18 -20.44
C ILE A 26 13.54 -5.91 -20.17
N ASN A 27 12.95 -6.70 -19.27
CA ASN A 27 11.57 -6.47 -18.86
C ASN A 27 11.39 -5.12 -18.17
N HIS A 28 10.38 -4.37 -18.58
CA HIS A 28 10.02 -3.10 -17.96
C HIS A 28 9.20 -3.33 -16.69
N LYS A 29 9.86 -3.80 -15.65
CA LYS A 29 9.30 -4.09 -14.33
C LYS A 29 10.18 -3.51 -13.24
N ILE A 30 9.59 -3.28 -12.07
CA ILE A 30 10.30 -2.84 -10.86
C ILE A 30 9.67 -3.49 -9.63
N GLY A 31 10.50 -3.88 -8.68
CA GLY A 31 10.07 -4.41 -7.40
C GLY A 31 10.24 -3.41 -6.26
N ILE A 32 9.18 -3.23 -5.48
CA ILE A 32 9.15 -2.35 -4.29
C ILE A 32 8.78 -3.20 -3.08
N LEU A 33 9.61 -3.20 -2.05
CA LEU A 33 9.34 -3.81 -0.76
C LEU A 33 8.98 -2.75 0.26
N LEU A 34 7.75 -2.77 0.76
CA LEU A 34 7.29 -1.94 1.88
C LEU A 34 7.34 -2.75 3.17
N TYR A 35 8.05 -2.24 4.17
CA TYR A 35 8.10 -2.90 5.48
C TYR A 35 7.87 -1.89 6.61
N GLY A 36 7.42 -2.38 7.76
CA GLY A 36 7.10 -1.56 8.93
C GLY A 36 5.85 -2.04 9.65
N GLU A 37 5.52 -1.42 10.77
CA GLU A 37 4.41 -1.81 11.62
C GLU A 37 3.06 -1.86 10.90
N PRO A 38 2.12 -2.69 11.36
CA PRO A 38 0.75 -2.66 10.85
C PRO A 38 0.13 -1.26 10.97
N GLY A 39 -0.66 -0.85 9.97
CA GLY A 39 -1.33 0.46 10.00
C GLY A 39 -0.51 1.64 9.52
N THR A 40 0.73 1.46 9.10
CA THR A 40 1.61 2.54 8.58
C THR A 40 1.31 2.97 7.14
N GLY A 41 0.30 2.38 6.49
CA GLY A 41 -0.16 2.81 5.16
C GLY A 41 0.42 2.04 3.97
N LYS A 42 1.05 0.87 4.17
CA LYS A 42 1.66 0.06 3.10
C LYS A 42 0.69 -0.22 1.94
N THR A 43 -0.49 -0.75 2.21
CA THR A 43 -1.51 -1.02 1.18
C THR A 43 -2.08 0.27 0.56
N THR A 44 -2.14 1.36 1.34
CA THR A 44 -2.55 2.68 0.82
C THR A 44 -1.56 3.21 -0.21
N PHE A 45 -0.26 2.98 0.00
CA PHE A 45 0.76 3.38 -0.96
C PHE A 45 0.59 2.70 -2.32
N ALA A 46 0.22 1.41 -2.35
CA ALA A 46 -0.09 0.70 -3.60
C ALA A 46 -1.25 1.36 -4.37
N LYS A 47 -2.32 1.75 -3.66
CA LYS A 47 -3.46 2.47 -4.26
C LYS A 47 -3.04 3.84 -4.81
N VAL A 48 -2.19 4.57 -4.08
CA VAL A 48 -1.66 5.87 -4.54
C VAL A 48 -0.85 5.71 -5.80
N LEU A 49 0.01 4.69 -5.90
CA LEU A 49 0.77 4.39 -7.12
C LEU A 49 -0.15 4.08 -8.31
N ALA A 50 -1.11 3.19 -8.11
CA ALA A 50 -2.05 2.81 -9.15
C ALA A 50 -2.83 4.02 -9.68
N THR A 51 -3.36 4.86 -8.76
CA THR A 51 -4.10 6.07 -9.14
C THR A 51 -3.21 7.13 -9.81
N LYS A 52 -2.00 7.37 -9.26
CA LYS A 52 -1.10 8.41 -9.80
C LYS A 52 -0.64 8.11 -11.21
N TYR A 53 -0.40 6.84 -11.52
CA TYR A 53 0.20 6.41 -12.78
C TYR A 53 -0.80 5.76 -13.74
N ASP A 54 -2.09 5.81 -13.41
CA ASP A 54 -3.18 5.18 -14.21
C ASP A 54 -2.89 3.70 -14.51
N LEU A 55 -2.48 2.96 -13.48
CA LEU A 55 -2.16 1.55 -13.54
C LEU A 55 -3.26 0.71 -12.90
N THR A 56 -3.48 -0.49 -13.43
CA THR A 56 -4.43 -1.44 -12.83
C THR A 56 -3.89 -1.97 -11.50
N LEU A 57 -4.69 -1.93 -10.43
CA LEU A 57 -4.32 -2.56 -9.16
C LEU A 57 -4.69 -4.04 -9.19
N VAL A 58 -3.69 -4.91 -9.19
CA VAL A 58 -3.86 -6.37 -9.20
C VAL A 58 -3.48 -6.94 -7.84
N LYS A 59 -4.35 -7.75 -7.28
CA LYS A 59 -4.09 -8.47 -6.02
C LYS A 59 -4.42 -9.95 -6.20
N PHE A 60 -3.52 -10.82 -5.74
CA PHE A 60 -3.77 -12.25 -5.68
C PHE A 60 -3.10 -12.86 -4.45
N THR A 61 -3.56 -14.03 -4.07
CA THR A 61 -2.98 -14.77 -2.95
C THR A 61 -1.77 -15.58 -3.41
N LEU A 62 -0.74 -15.64 -2.60
CA LEU A 62 0.48 -16.40 -2.90
C LEU A 62 0.26 -17.90 -2.86
N ASN A 63 -0.81 -18.39 -2.23
CA ASN A 63 -1.08 -19.83 -2.06
C ASN A 63 -1.36 -20.56 -3.38
N ASP A 64 -1.80 -19.85 -4.42
CA ASP A 64 -2.10 -20.43 -5.74
C ASP A 64 -1.14 -19.95 -6.83
N LEU A 65 -0.05 -19.29 -6.46
CA LEU A 65 0.83 -18.63 -7.40
C LEU A 65 1.46 -19.61 -8.41
N SER A 66 1.88 -20.78 -7.96
CA SER A 66 2.45 -21.82 -8.82
C SER A 66 1.50 -22.26 -9.94
N LYS A 67 0.19 -22.27 -9.68
CA LYS A 67 -0.84 -22.59 -10.67
C LYS A 67 -1.15 -21.40 -11.59
N LEU A 68 -0.98 -20.17 -11.10
CA LEU A 68 -1.29 -18.97 -11.86
C LEU A 68 -0.21 -18.65 -12.89
N ILE A 69 1.07 -18.76 -12.53
CA ILE A 69 2.20 -18.45 -13.43
C ILE A 69 2.29 -19.35 -14.66
N SER A 70 1.66 -20.52 -14.64
CA SER A 70 1.58 -21.42 -15.79
C SER A 70 0.60 -20.96 -16.89
N LYS A 71 -0.24 -19.94 -16.60
CA LYS A 71 -1.28 -19.47 -17.50
C LYS A 71 -0.86 -18.17 -18.20
N ASN A 72 -0.87 -18.15 -19.53
CA ASN A 72 -0.54 -16.95 -20.31
C ASN A 72 -1.47 -15.75 -20.00
N GLU A 73 -2.74 -16.02 -19.70
CA GLU A 73 -3.71 -14.99 -19.35
C GLU A 73 -3.35 -14.27 -18.03
N PHE A 74 -2.68 -14.95 -17.10
CA PHE A 74 -2.20 -14.36 -15.88
C PHE A 74 -1.17 -13.26 -16.18
N TRP A 75 -0.19 -13.54 -17.02
CA TRP A 75 0.87 -12.58 -17.37
C TRP A 75 0.32 -11.34 -18.08
N LYS A 76 -0.65 -11.49 -18.98
CA LYS A 76 -1.32 -10.38 -19.65
C LYS A 76 -2.04 -9.43 -18.66
N LYS A 77 -2.57 -9.96 -17.56
CA LYS A 77 -3.21 -9.15 -16.50
C LYS A 77 -2.22 -8.34 -15.65
N LEU A 78 -0.94 -8.68 -15.72
CA LEU A 78 0.11 -7.97 -14.98
C LEU A 78 0.69 -6.79 -15.76
N GLU A 79 0.41 -6.69 -17.07
CA GLU A 79 0.83 -5.53 -17.87
C GLU A 79 0.12 -4.26 -17.39
N ASP A 80 0.81 -3.13 -17.42
CA ASP A 80 0.30 -1.82 -16.98
C ASP A 80 -0.34 -1.88 -15.58
N SER A 81 0.33 -2.53 -14.62
CA SER A 81 -0.27 -2.77 -13.31
C SER A 81 0.66 -2.55 -12.12
N VAL A 82 0.04 -2.29 -10.97
CA VAL A 82 0.63 -2.44 -9.63
C VAL A 82 0.15 -3.75 -9.06
N VAL A 83 1.05 -4.71 -8.96
CA VAL A 83 0.81 -6.05 -8.44
C VAL A 83 1.12 -6.08 -6.95
N VAL A 84 0.10 -6.27 -6.11
CA VAL A 84 0.27 -6.27 -4.66
C VAL A 84 0.43 -7.70 -4.14
N LEU A 85 1.57 -7.94 -3.52
CA LEU A 85 1.94 -9.19 -2.85
C LEU A 85 1.87 -8.94 -1.33
N GLU A 86 0.71 -9.21 -0.73
CA GLU A 86 0.54 -8.99 0.70
C GLU A 86 1.10 -10.16 1.51
N ASP A 87 1.65 -9.82 2.68
CA ASP A 87 2.08 -10.75 3.72
C ASP A 87 2.97 -11.88 3.18
N ILE A 88 4.01 -11.52 2.42
CA ILE A 88 4.98 -12.49 1.91
C ILE A 88 5.69 -13.28 3.04
N ASP A 89 5.48 -12.88 4.30
CA ASP A 89 5.95 -13.55 5.52
C ASP A 89 5.50 -15.02 5.59
N VAL A 90 4.29 -15.32 5.11
CA VAL A 90 3.70 -16.66 5.18
C VAL A 90 4.55 -17.68 4.42
N LEU A 91 5.17 -17.29 3.31
CA LEU A 91 6.03 -18.17 2.51
C LEU A 91 7.46 -18.28 3.04
N VAL A 92 7.92 -17.27 3.80
CA VAL A 92 9.33 -17.14 4.17
C VAL A 92 9.60 -17.56 5.62
N SER A 93 8.63 -17.38 6.53
CA SER A 93 8.79 -17.67 7.96
C SER A 93 8.74 -19.16 8.31
N LYS A 94 8.32 -20.01 7.39
CA LYS A 94 8.21 -21.47 7.61
C LYS A 94 9.54 -22.20 7.37
N ARG A 95 10.69 -21.65 7.83
CA ARG A 95 11.98 -22.36 7.76
C ARG A 95 12.09 -23.52 8.76
N ASP A 96 11.20 -23.63 9.73
CA ASP A 96 11.12 -24.75 10.64
C ASP A 96 10.30 -25.88 9.99
N ASN A 97 10.57 -27.12 10.38
CA ASN A 97 10.10 -28.44 9.86
C ASN A 97 8.63 -28.60 9.40
N SER A 98 7.90 -27.50 9.23
CA SER A 98 6.48 -27.44 8.81
C SER A 98 6.28 -26.95 7.35
N VAL A 99 7.36 -26.74 6.57
CA VAL A 99 7.24 -26.27 5.16
C VAL A 99 6.71 -27.38 4.28
N THR A 100 5.53 -27.18 3.73
CA THR A 100 4.94 -28.15 2.78
C THR A 100 5.60 -28.05 1.40
N SER A 101 5.43 -29.08 0.57
CA SER A 101 5.87 -29.04 -0.84
C SER A 101 5.20 -27.89 -1.59
N ALA A 102 3.93 -27.63 -1.33
CA ALA A 102 3.18 -26.52 -1.93
C ALA A 102 3.75 -25.15 -1.56
N ASP A 103 4.21 -24.93 -0.32
CA ASP A 103 4.87 -23.69 0.09
C ASP A 103 6.19 -23.45 -0.68
N LYS A 104 6.97 -24.53 -0.91
CA LYS A 104 8.19 -24.47 -1.71
C LYS A 104 7.90 -24.13 -3.17
N GLU A 105 6.88 -24.76 -3.75
CA GLU A 105 6.46 -24.49 -5.13
C GLU A 105 5.98 -23.06 -5.30
N ASN A 106 5.17 -22.55 -4.38
CA ASN A 106 4.71 -21.16 -4.41
C ASN A 106 5.85 -20.18 -4.20
N PHE A 107 6.84 -20.48 -3.35
CA PHE A 107 8.03 -19.65 -3.20
C PHE A 107 8.88 -19.61 -4.49
N GLN A 108 9.09 -20.74 -5.12
CA GLN A 108 9.78 -20.79 -6.43
C GLN A 108 8.99 -20.03 -7.50
N ALA A 109 7.67 -20.14 -7.51
CA ALA A 109 6.81 -19.37 -8.39
C ALA A 109 6.91 -17.86 -8.15
N LEU A 110 7.04 -17.42 -6.89
CA LEU A 110 7.28 -16.01 -6.53
C LEU A 110 8.63 -15.53 -7.10
N LEU A 111 9.68 -16.31 -6.97
CA LEU A 111 10.98 -15.96 -7.54
C LEU A 111 10.91 -15.85 -9.07
N GLN A 112 10.24 -16.81 -9.75
CA GLN A 112 10.02 -16.77 -11.20
C GLN A 112 9.19 -15.54 -11.64
N LEU A 113 8.15 -15.18 -10.86
CA LEU A 113 7.37 -13.98 -11.11
C LEU A 113 8.25 -12.72 -11.03
N LEU A 114 9.06 -12.62 -10.00
CA LEU A 114 9.95 -11.47 -9.80
C LEU A 114 11.11 -11.45 -10.80
N ASP A 115 11.64 -12.58 -11.22
CA ASP A 115 12.69 -12.64 -12.25
C ASP A 115 12.18 -12.21 -13.63
N GLY A 116 10.85 -12.29 -13.85
CA GLY A 116 10.23 -11.83 -15.08
C GLY A 116 10.58 -12.70 -16.29
N ILE A 117 10.60 -14.02 -16.14
CA ILE A 117 10.87 -14.97 -17.24
C ILE A 117 9.88 -14.77 -18.39
N ASN A 118 8.65 -14.39 -18.09
CA ASN A 118 7.66 -13.95 -19.08
C ASN A 118 7.65 -12.43 -19.17
N SER A 119 7.36 -11.87 -20.33
CA SER A 119 7.36 -10.43 -20.56
C SER A 119 6.39 -9.72 -19.62
N CYS A 120 6.94 -8.99 -18.66
CA CYS A 120 6.20 -8.01 -17.89
C CYS A 120 6.44 -6.64 -18.52
N LYS A 121 5.36 -5.93 -18.83
CA LYS A 121 5.40 -4.63 -19.45
C LYS A 121 4.82 -3.61 -18.47
N LYS A 122 5.61 -2.63 -18.07
CA LYS A 122 5.20 -1.53 -17.18
C LYS A 122 4.54 -2.04 -15.89
N THR A 123 5.20 -3.00 -15.23
CA THR A 123 4.67 -3.69 -14.05
C THR A 123 5.42 -3.30 -12.79
N ILE A 124 4.72 -2.84 -11.78
CA ILE A 124 5.26 -2.57 -10.44
C ILE A 124 4.86 -3.71 -9.50
N PHE A 125 5.82 -4.54 -9.10
CA PHE A 125 5.61 -5.53 -8.03
C PHE A 125 5.80 -4.85 -6.68
N LEU A 126 4.78 -4.84 -5.86
CA LEU A 126 4.80 -4.24 -4.54
C LEU A 126 4.51 -5.29 -3.47
N ALA A 127 5.55 -5.65 -2.72
CA ALA A 127 5.39 -6.55 -1.59
C ALA A 127 5.23 -5.78 -0.27
N THR A 128 4.41 -6.31 0.62
CA THR A 128 4.25 -5.76 1.97
C THR A 128 4.70 -6.74 3.04
N ARG A 129 5.34 -6.22 4.09
CA ARG A 129 5.82 -6.98 5.22
C ARG A 129 5.82 -6.17 6.51
N ASN A 130 5.71 -6.86 7.65
CA ASN A 130 5.79 -6.19 8.94
C ASN A 130 7.23 -6.07 9.46
N TYR A 131 8.09 -7.07 9.25
CA TYR A 131 9.47 -7.09 9.76
C TYR A 131 10.47 -7.48 8.67
N ILE A 132 11.55 -6.72 8.50
CA ILE A 132 12.54 -6.96 7.45
C ILE A 132 13.53 -8.10 7.78
N ASP A 133 13.81 -8.33 9.07
CA ASP A 133 14.91 -9.19 9.55
C ASP A 133 14.80 -10.67 9.18
N ARG A 134 13.66 -11.11 8.70
CA ARG A 134 13.39 -12.52 8.36
C ARG A 134 13.17 -12.75 6.86
N LEU A 135 13.57 -11.81 6.02
CA LEU A 135 13.39 -11.97 4.57
C LEU A 135 14.41 -12.95 4.00
N ASP A 136 13.96 -13.83 3.09
CA ASP A 136 14.88 -14.67 2.36
C ASP A 136 15.78 -13.81 1.48
N PRO A 137 17.13 -13.95 1.58
CA PRO A 137 18.06 -13.18 0.76
C PRO A 137 17.79 -13.28 -0.74
N ALA A 138 17.15 -14.35 -1.20
CA ALA A 138 16.76 -14.50 -2.59
C ALA A 138 15.77 -13.43 -3.06
N LEU A 139 14.88 -12.94 -2.19
CA LEU A 139 13.91 -11.93 -2.55
C LEU A 139 14.49 -10.52 -2.70
N ILE A 140 15.59 -10.23 -1.99
CA ILE A 140 16.19 -8.90 -1.94
C ILE A 140 17.39 -8.73 -2.89
N ARG A 141 17.59 -9.68 -3.82
CA ARG A 141 18.59 -9.57 -4.88
C ARG A 141 18.17 -8.52 -5.89
N ASP A 142 19.17 -7.90 -6.51
CA ASP A 142 18.98 -6.96 -7.62
C ASP A 142 18.13 -7.57 -8.73
N GLY A 143 17.21 -6.77 -9.29
CA GLY A 143 16.24 -7.20 -10.28
C GLY A 143 14.98 -7.86 -9.71
N ARG A 144 14.83 -7.96 -8.38
CA ARG A 144 13.61 -8.44 -7.70
C ARG A 144 12.94 -7.32 -6.91
N PHE A 145 13.38 -7.07 -5.67
CA PHE A 145 12.94 -5.89 -4.90
C PHE A 145 14.06 -4.87 -4.86
N ASP A 146 14.06 -4.00 -5.86
CA ASP A 146 15.10 -2.99 -6.09
C ASP A 146 14.97 -1.83 -5.10
N ILE A 147 13.74 -1.49 -4.73
CA ILE A 147 13.42 -0.40 -3.80
C ILE A 147 12.89 -0.97 -2.49
N LYS A 148 13.49 -0.55 -1.38
CA LYS A 148 13.06 -0.94 -0.03
C LYS A 148 12.68 0.30 0.75
N ILE A 149 11.43 0.36 1.22
CA ILE A 149 10.88 1.52 1.92
C ILE A 149 10.41 1.11 3.30
N GLU A 150 10.95 1.74 4.31
CA GLU A 150 10.46 1.62 5.67
C GLU A 150 9.27 2.58 5.89
N MET A 151 8.11 2.01 6.19
CA MET A 151 6.90 2.75 6.50
C MET A 151 6.78 2.90 8.01
N LYS A 152 7.14 4.08 8.53
CA LYS A 152 7.18 4.37 9.96
C LYS A 152 5.87 4.96 10.47
N ASN A 153 5.70 4.94 11.78
CA ASN A 153 4.73 5.75 12.47
C ASN A 153 5.05 7.23 12.25
N PHE A 154 4.04 8.07 12.26
CA PHE A 154 4.18 9.51 12.00
C PHE A 154 4.84 10.23 13.17
N ASP A 155 5.77 11.09 12.87
CA ASP A 155 6.18 12.15 13.78
C ASP A 155 5.09 13.24 13.90
N HIS A 156 5.34 14.25 14.71
CA HIS A 156 4.37 15.34 14.92
C HIS A 156 4.04 16.07 13.61
N ASP A 157 5.03 16.37 12.79
CA ASP A 157 4.84 17.16 11.57
C ASP A 157 4.06 16.35 10.50
N GLU A 158 4.31 15.07 10.39
CA GLU A 158 3.56 14.16 9.51
C GLU A 158 2.11 14.03 9.98
N ALA A 159 1.88 13.96 11.29
CA ALA A 159 0.55 13.92 11.88
C ALA A 159 -0.23 15.22 11.62
N VAL A 160 0.40 16.39 11.77
CA VAL A 160 -0.19 17.69 11.40
C VAL A 160 -0.56 17.74 9.92
N LYS A 161 0.33 17.27 9.03
CA LYS A 161 0.03 17.19 7.58
C LYS A 161 -1.17 16.30 7.29
N MET A 162 -1.34 15.21 8.05
CA MET A 162 -2.51 14.36 7.92
C MET A 162 -3.79 15.06 8.38
N CYS A 163 -3.78 15.73 9.53
CA CYS A 163 -4.91 16.52 10.00
C CYS A 163 -5.34 17.56 8.97
N ASN A 164 -4.39 18.32 8.43
CA ASN A 164 -4.65 19.33 7.40
C ASN A 164 -5.28 18.72 6.13
N LYS A 165 -4.84 17.54 5.71
CA LYS A 165 -5.42 16.84 4.56
C LYS A 165 -6.88 16.44 4.78
N PHE A 166 -7.27 16.20 6.01
CA PHE A 166 -8.65 15.88 6.40
C PHE A 166 -9.45 17.13 6.85
N GLU A 167 -8.88 18.33 6.69
CA GLU A 167 -9.48 19.60 7.15
C GLU A 167 -9.87 19.54 8.65
N ALA A 168 -9.04 18.87 9.43
CA ALA A 168 -9.24 18.68 10.87
C ALA A 168 -8.30 19.57 11.67
N ASP A 169 -8.80 20.10 12.79
CA ASP A 169 -7.99 20.91 13.71
C ASP A 169 -6.93 20.06 14.40
N SER A 170 -5.67 20.26 13.99
CA SER A 170 -4.53 19.52 14.54
C SER A 170 -4.29 19.77 16.03
N GLU A 171 -4.56 20.98 16.55
CA GLU A 171 -4.39 21.30 17.97
C GLU A 171 -5.38 20.50 18.84
N VAL A 172 -6.59 20.32 18.35
CA VAL A 172 -7.61 19.52 19.03
C VAL A 172 -7.31 18.02 18.93
N ILE A 173 -6.94 17.55 17.72
CA ILE A 173 -6.71 16.13 17.44
C ILE A 173 -5.48 15.59 18.17
N LEU A 174 -4.38 16.38 18.20
CA LEU A 174 -3.07 15.93 18.67
C LEU A 174 -2.75 16.33 20.12
N ARG A 175 -3.64 17.06 20.79
CA ARG A 175 -3.40 17.65 22.13
C ARG A 175 -2.81 16.69 23.17
N ASP A 176 -3.35 15.47 23.22
CA ASP A 176 -2.97 14.48 24.23
C ASP A 176 -2.25 13.26 23.63
N GLU A 177 -1.75 13.38 22.37
CA GLU A 177 -1.12 12.26 21.69
C GLU A 177 0.38 12.20 21.97
N GLN A 178 0.87 10.96 22.04
CA GLN A 178 2.29 10.66 22.11
C GLN A 178 2.83 10.30 20.73
N PHE A 179 4.09 10.68 20.48
CA PHE A 179 4.76 10.42 19.21
C PHE A 179 5.93 9.43 19.37
N PRO A 180 6.17 8.57 18.37
CA PRO A 180 5.49 8.52 17.06
C PRO A 180 4.09 7.89 17.13
N ILE A 181 3.14 8.39 16.31
CA ILE A 181 1.73 7.96 16.29
C ILE A 181 1.43 7.10 15.06
N ASN A 182 0.65 6.02 15.27
CA ASN A 182 0.26 5.14 14.16
C ASN A 182 -0.71 5.84 13.20
N PRO A 183 -0.41 5.87 11.88
CA PRO A 183 -1.24 6.57 10.88
C PRO A 183 -2.69 6.08 10.80
N ALA A 184 -2.93 4.77 10.93
CA ALA A 184 -4.29 4.23 10.88
C ALA A 184 -5.09 4.59 12.14
N TYR A 185 -4.45 4.61 13.30
CA TYR A 185 -5.08 5.10 14.53
C TYR A 185 -5.45 6.58 14.40
N LEU A 186 -4.52 7.43 13.95
CA LEU A 186 -4.76 8.86 13.77
C LEU A 186 -5.91 9.12 12.78
N GLN A 187 -5.90 8.44 11.63
CA GLN A 187 -6.97 8.53 10.65
C GLN A 187 -8.34 8.18 11.25
N ASN A 188 -8.41 7.10 12.01
CA ASN A 188 -9.67 6.67 12.64
C ASN A 188 -10.15 7.69 13.68
N LYS A 189 -9.23 8.26 14.48
CA LYS A 189 -9.53 9.32 15.45
C LYS A 189 -10.14 10.54 14.75
N ILE A 190 -9.50 11.04 13.68
CA ILE A 190 -9.99 12.19 12.89
C ILE A 190 -11.40 11.93 12.37
N ILE A 191 -11.61 10.80 11.67
CA ILE A 191 -12.91 10.46 11.09
C ILE A 191 -13.98 10.34 12.17
N THR A 192 -13.66 9.71 13.30
CA THR A 192 -14.61 9.53 14.40
C THR A 192 -15.07 10.85 14.99
N LEU A 193 -14.16 11.82 15.17
CA LEU A 193 -14.49 13.14 15.68
C LEU A 193 -15.33 13.94 14.67
N GLN A 194 -14.95 13.95 13.41
CA GLN A 194 -15.74 14.60 12.34
C GLN A 194 -17.16 14.04 12.24
N MET A 195 -17.32 12.71 12.33
CA MET A 195 -18.65 12.09 12.31
C MET A 195 -19.51 12.46 13.52
N LYS A 196 -18.91 12.61 14.72
CA LYS A 196 -19.63 13.11 15.89
C LYS A 196 -20.12 14.54 15.68
N GLU A 197 -19.27 15.43 15.19
CA GLU A 197 -19.64 16.83 14.92
C GLU A 197 -20.77 16.92 13.86
N ILE A 198 -20.68 16.16 12.78
CA ILE A 198 -21.74 16.11 11.76
C ILE A 198 -23.06 15.67 12.39
N ASN A 199 -23.02 14.64 13.21
CA ASN A 199 -24.23 14.09 13.87
C ASN A 199 -24.86 15.07 14.84
N GLU A 200 -24.05 15.83 15.59
CA GLU A 200 -24.55 16.89 16.47
C GLU A 200 -25.19 18.05 15.69
N LYS A 201 -24.56 18.50 14.60
CA LYS A 201 -25.12 19.52 13.72
C LYS A 201 -26.47 19.09 13.12
N LEU A 202 -26.58 17.85 12.70
CA LEU A 202 -27.85 17.28 12.18
C LEU A 202 -28.94 17.23 13.26
N LYS A 203 -28.62 16.81 14.48
CA LYS A 203 -29.56 16.82 15.62
C LYS A 203 -30.05 18.21 15.96
N GLN A 204 -29.15 19.20 15.97
CA GLN A 204 -29.52 20.61 16.21
C GLN A 204 -30.42 21.16 15.12
N LYS A 205 -30.12 20.86 13.85
CA LYS A 205 -30.96 21.26 12.70
C LYS A 205 -32.34 20.63 12.78
N ALA A 206 -32.47 19.37 13.13
CA ALA A 206 -33.73 18.68 13.32
C ALA A 206 -34.59 19.30 14.44
N LYS A 207 -33.95 19.64 15.58
CA LYS A 207 -34.66 20.35 16.69
C LYS A 207 -35.18 21.72 16.27
N ARG A 208 -34.41 22.50 15.51
CA ARG A 208 -34.86 23.82 15.00
C ARG A 208 -36.03 23.71 14.04
N ILE A 209 -36.05 22.70 13.18
CA ILE A 209 -37.17 22.47 12.26
C ILE A 209 -38.44 22.02 13.02
N GLY A 210 -38.27 21.18 14.06
CA GLY A 210 -39.36 20.73 14.92
C GLY A 210 -39.99 21.85 15.74
N SER A 211 -39.17 22.77 16.27
CA SER A 211 -39.68 23.91 17.06
C SER A 211 -40.42 24.95 16.21
N ASN A 212 -40.06 25.13 14.93
CA ASN A 212 -40.78 26.04 14.03
C ASN A 212 -42.13 25.49 13.55
N LYS A 213 -42.41 24.18 13.68
CA LYS A 213 -43.69 23.60 13.34
C LYS A 213 -44.78 23.78 14.41
N TYR A 214 -44.42 24.11 15.63
CA TYR A 214 -45.34 24.26 16.76
C TYR A 214 -45.46 25.69 17.28
N GLY A 215 -44.80 26.68 16.64
CA GLY A 215 -44.80 28.08 17.06
C GLY A 215 -45.74 29.01 16.23
N GLY A 216 -46.64 28.46 15.45
CA GLY A 216 -47.54 29.24 14.59
C GLY A 216 -48.98 28.99 14.86
N ASN A 217 -49.45 29.21 16.09
CA ASN A 217 -50.87 29.40 16.40
C ASN A 217 -50.98 30.18 17.72
N ASN A 218 -51.01 31.48 17.63
CA ASN A 218 -51.69 32.39 18.55
C ASN A 218 -52.07 33.64 17.78
#